data_91229954bd37f4940e70ffda11384c82
#
_entry.id   91229954bd37f4940e70ffda11384c82
#
_cell.length_a   1.000
_cell.length_b   1.000
_cell.length_c   1.000
_cell.angle_alpha   90.00
_cell.angle_beta   90.00
_cell.angle_gamma   90.00
#
_symmetry.space_group_name_H-M   'P 1'
#
loop_
_entity.id
_entity.type
_entity.pdbx_description
1 polymer ?
#
loop_
_entity_poly.entity_id
_entity_poly.type
_entity_poly.pdbx_seq_one_letter_code
_entity_poly.pdbx_strand_id
1 'polypeptide(L)'
;METIKKALTLLLLTFAVAISTNCQTLHAIIFANTKCPGEKPGSTGIGPSVTCDYQRMKIEFETMASFLNYKKDFQWYEGSASNFCREKLEYALNNLSCSDDDIVIFYYSGHGGRSPQDTQDPFPWMQLVVDPYNTPWSAFQYFSLSQVLQRIKTKQPRLSIVLGDLCNSLSNAIPQKEIPEMKGATKMSKAPCDFYKDLFLKVKGSIIASSSKPGETSAACEDGGAFTICFTEALQIMVSNNMEPDWNMLLNGAKLRTSKITDGKQNPIFETHLQKISDLPITNSIEQGQQITQSENNSSIDEYLTAIGSSNTPIKERISLINTTLNKFFASPQAKIEVVGKDGKTIVGTKYASMYLNNLSITRNLVKVIAVNQSESSNGKLTYLKVHEMYQ
;
A
#
# COMPACT_ATOMS: atom_id res chain seq x y z
N MET A 1 4.49 -15.25 59.64
CA MET A 1 3.81 -15.84 58.45
C MET A 1 2.95 -14.84 57.70
N GLU A 2 2.21 -14.00 58.39
CA GLU A 2 1.31 -13.00 57.77
C GLU A 2 2.05 -11.88 57.01
N THR A 3 3.19 -11.43 57.52
CA THR A 3 4.05 -10.42 56.90
C THR A 3 4.66 -10.89 55.58
N ILE A 4 5.03 -12.19 55.50
CA ILE A 4 5.57 -12.79 54.26
C ILE A 4 4.49 -12.95 53.17
N LYS A 5 3.23 -13.29 53.58
CA LYS A 5 2.09 -13.35 52.65
C LYS A 5 1.76 -11.97 52.11
N LYS A 6 1.75 -10.90 52.92
CA LYS A 6 1.54 -9.52 52.44
C LYS A 6 2.62 -9.04 51.51
N ALA A 7 3.89 -9.37 51.76
CA ALA A 7 5.00 -9.01 50.87
C ALA A 7 4.92 -9.77 49.55
N LEU A 8 4.52 -11.04 49.54
CA LEU A 8 4.35 -11.84 48.33
C LEU A 8 3.17 -11.37 47.48
N THR A 9 2.05 -10.96 48.14
CA THR A 9 0.88 -10.42 47.44
C THR A 9 1.19 -9.06 46.83
N LEU A 10 1.97 -8.20 47.51
CA LEU A 10 2.39 -6.90 47.00
C LEU A 10 3.34 -7.07 45.81
N LEU A 11 4.28 -8.06 45.84
CA LEU A 11 5.20 -8.37 44.77
C LEU A 11 4.46 -8.93 43.54
N LEU A 12 3.43 -9.76 43.73
CA LEU A 12 2.57 -10.28 42.64
C LEU A 12 1.70 -9.18 42.04
N LEU A 13 1.20 -8.21 42.84
CA LEU A 13 0.47 -7.05 42.30
C LEU A 13 1.36 -6.09 41.52
N THR A 14 2.61 -5.89 41.93
CA THR A 14 3.56 -5.03 41.18
C THR A 14 4.03 -5.71 39.88
N PHE A 15 4.09 -7.03 39.82
CA PHE A 15 4.39 -7.75 38.56
C PHE A 15 3.21 -7.81 37.58
N ALA A 16 1.97 -7.72 38.07
CA ALA A 16 0.77 -7.73 37.21
C ALA A 16 0.49 -6.37 36.52
N VAL A 17 1.19 -5.29 36.90
CA VAL A 17 1.00 -3.94 36.32
C VAL A 17 1.98 -3.64 35.18
N ALA A 18 2.94 -4.52 34.88
CA ALA A 18 4.06 -4.21 33.99
C ALA A 18 4.05 -4.92 32.63
N ILE A 19 2.95 -5.52 32.18
CA ILE A 19 2.85 -6.04 30.82
C ILE A 19 1.54 -5.58 30.15
N SER A 20 1.35 -4.27 30.04
CA SER A 20 0.66 -3.76 28.86
C SER A 20 1.73 -3.65 27.76
N THR A 21 1.97 -4.70 27.02
CA THR A 21 2.62 -4.59 25.73
C THR A 21 1.69 -3.71 24.88
N ASN A 22 1.96 -2.41 24.84
CA ASN A 22 1.35 -1.54 23.86
C ASN A 22 1.81 -2.06 22.49
N CYS A 23 1.01 -2.97 21.91
CA CYS A 23 1.24 -3.45 20.58
C CYS A 23 0.91 -2.30 19.65
N GLN A 24 1.92 -1.67 19.06
CA GLN A 24 1.77 -0.55 18.13
C GLN A 24 0.85 -0.96 16.98
N THR A 25 0.03 -0.01 16.53
CA THR A 25 -0.98 -0.25 15.49
C THR A 25 -0.64 0.52 14.22
N LEU A 26 -0.76 -0.15 13.09
CA LEU A 26 -0.86 0.49 11.78
C LEU A 26 -2.33 0.68 11.46
N HIS A 27 -2.79 1.92 11.53
CA HIS A 27 -4.12 2.33 11.07
C HIS A 27 -4.03 2.67 9.59
N ALA A 28 -4.76 1.96 8.74
CA ALA A 28 -4.84 2.26 7.32
C ALA A 28 -6.29 2.52 6.90
N ILE A 29 -6.53 3.69 6.31
CA ILE A 29 -7.84 4.12 5.85
C ILE A 29 -7.76 4.33 4.34
N ILE A 30 -8.52 3.57 3.55
CA ILE A 30 -8.63 3.77 2.10
C ILE A 30 -10.02 4.28 1.73
N PHE A 31 -10.05 5.36 0.95
CA PHE A 31 -11.22 5.83 0.23
C PHE A 31 -10.96 5.72 -1.27
N ALA A 32 -11.72 4.85 -1.96
CA ALA A 32 -11.50 4.54 -3.37
C ALA A 32 -12.82 4.48 -4.15
N ASN A 33 -12.96 5.29 -5.20
CA ASN A 33 -14.16 5.32 -6.04
C ASN A 33 -14.17 4.17 -7.07
N THR A 34 -14.20 2.92 -6.60
CA THR A 34 -14.12 1.71 -7.44
C THR A 34 -15.35 1.50 -8.34
N LYS A 35 -16.44 2.25 -8.12
CA LYS A 35 -17.67 2.17 -8.91
C LYS A 35 -17.95 3.43 -9.73
N CYS A 36 -16.95 4.30 -9.89
CA CYS A 36 -17.08 5.49 -10.71
C CYS A 36 -17.46 5.12 -12.15
N PRO A 37 -18.63 5.54 -12.66
CA PRO A 37 -19.05 5.29 -14.02
C PRO A 37 -18.27 6.16 -15.01
N GLY A 38 -18.48 5.93 -16.31
CA GLY A 38 -18.00 6.84 -17.35
C GLY A 38 -18.87 8.08 -17.47
N GLU A 39 -18.33 9.11 -18.12
CA GLU A 39 -19.01 10.38 -18.36
C GLU A 39 -20.28 10.21 -19.23
N LYS A 40 -20.23 9.24 -20.16
CA LYS A 40 -21.36 8.92 -21.03
C LYS A 40 -22.01 7.60 -20.61
N PRO A 41 -23.34 7.47 -20.74
CA PRO A 41 -24.01 6.20 -20.49
C PRO A 41 -23.36 5.04 -21.26
N GLY A 42 -23.01 3.96 -20.55
CA GLY A 42 -22.36 2.78 -21.12
C GLY A 42 -20.85 2.92 -21.36
N SER A 43 -20.23 4.07 -21.10
CA SER A 43 -18.76 4.20 -21.15
C SER A 43 -18.13 3.75 -19.83
N THR A 44 -16.89 3.26 -19.93
CA THR A 44 -16.09 2.89 -18.76
C THR A 44 -15.49 4.16 -18.14
N GLY A 45 -15.73 4.37 -16.84
CA GLY A 45 -15.11 5.44 -16.08
C GLY A 45 -13.76 5.03 -15.48
N ILE A 46 -13.29 5.80 -14.49
CA ILE A 46 -12.05 5.50 -13.79
C ILE A 46 -12.19 4.35 -12.77
N GLY A 47 -13.40 3.84 -12.54
CA GLY A 47 -13.66 2.78 -11.56
C GLY A 47 -12.75 1.55 -11.66
N PRO A 48 -12.47 1.00 -12.86
CA PRO A 48 -11.53 -0.11 -13.03
C PRO A 48 -10.11 0.23 -12.58
N SER A 49 -9.58 1.39 -12.98
CA SER A 49 -8.26 1.88 -12.58
C SER A 49 -8.17 2.06 -11.06
N VAL A 50 -9.16 2.74 -10.48
CA VAL A 50 -9.26 2.94 -9.03
C VAL A 50 -9.37 1.61 -8.27
N THR A 51 -10.01 0.59 -8.87
CA THR A 51 -10.05 -0.76 -8.29
C THR A 51 -8.66 -1.39 -8.21
N CYS A 52 -7.83 -1.19 -9.23
CA CYS A 52 -6.44 -1.66 -9.22
C CYS A 52 -5.62 -0.94 -8.14
N ASP A 53 -5.78 0.38 -8.02
CA ASP A 53 -5.12 1.15 -6.96
C ASP A 53 -5.55 0.69 -5.57
N TYR A 54 -6.84 0.53 -5.35
CA TYR A 54 -7.41 0.05 -4.09
C TYR A 54 -6.80 -1.30 -3.67
N GLN A 55 -6.75 -2.26 -4.58
CA GLN A 55 -6.19 -3.58 -4.30
C GLN A 55 -4.68 -3.52 -4.06
N ARG A 56 -3.95 -2.73 -4.87
CA ARG A 56 -2.50 -2.54 -4.72
C ARG A 56 -2.15 -1.95 -3.37
N MET A 57 -2.84 -0.90 -2.94
CA MET A 57 -2.57 -0.26 -1.66
C MET A 57 -2.98 -1.11 -0.46
N LYS A 58 -4.06 -1.92 -0.57
CA LYS A 58 -4.39 -2.92 0.47
C LYS A 58 -3.25 -3.90 0.68
N ILE A 59 -2.70 -4.45 -0.40
CA ILE A 59 -1.59 -5.39 -0.32
C ILE A 59 -0.35 -4.71 0.28
N GLU A 60 -0.09 -3.47 -0.13
CA GLU A 60 1.05 -2.71 0.40
C GLU A 60 0.90 -2.46 1.91
N PHE A 61 -0.27 -2.08 2.40
CA PHE A 61 -0.50 -1.88 3.84
C PHE A 61 -0.43 -3.19 4.65
N GLU A 62 -0.92 -4.30 4.10
CA GLU A 62 -0.74 -5.63 4.70
C GLU A 62 0.75 -5.99 4.81
N THR A 63 1.51 -5.70 3.77
CA THR A 63 2.96 -5.92 3.71
C THR A 63 3.69 -5.04 4.74
N MET A 64 3.38 -3.75 4.80
CA MET A 64 3.94 -2.82 5.79
C MET A 64 3.68 -3.31 7.22
N ALA A 65 2.43 -3.63 7.57
CA ALA A 65 2.08 -4.09 8.91
C ALA A 65 2.85 -5.38 9.30
N SER A 66 3.00 -6.30 8.35
CA SER A 66 3.74 -7.55 8.55
C SER A 66 5.22 -7.29 8.84
N PHE A 67 5.86 -6.40 8.04
CA PHE A 67 7.29 -6.08 8.22
C PHE A 67 7.56 -5.27 9.49
N LEU A 68 6.63 -4.39 9.88
CA LEU A 68 6.72 -3.61 11.11
C LEU A 68 6.38 -4.43 12.35
N ASN A 69 5.74 -5.58 12.19
CA ASN A 69 5.15 -6.35 13.27
C ASN A 69 4.12 -5.53 14.08
N TYR A 70 3.30 -4.74 13.38
CA TYR A 70 2.27 -3.89 13.94
C TYR A 70 0.90 -4.57 13.89
N LYS A 71 0.07 -4.32 14.92
CA LYS A 71 -1.35 -4.65 14.88
C LYS A 71 -2.01 -3.92 13.72
N LYS A 72 -2.98 -4.54 13.08
CA LYS A 72 -3.71 -3.98 11.94
C LYS A 72 -5.04 -3.40 12.41
N ASP A 73 -5.28 -2.12 12.10
CA ASP A 73 -6.60 -1.49 12.15
C ASP A 73 -6.87 -0.88 10.77
N PHE A 74 -7.52 -1.67 9.91
CA PHE A 74 -7.70 -1.36 8.50
C PHE A 74 -9.16 -1.08 8.18
N GLN A 75 -9.42 0.07 7.58
CA GLN A 75 -10.74 0.57 7.22
C GLN A 75 -10.82 0.83 5.72
N TRP A 76 -11.69 0.10 5.05
CA TRP A 76 -11.82 0.11 3.60
C TRP A 76 -13.17 0.68 3.18
N TYR A 77 -13.15 1.84 2.51
CA TYR A 77 -14.32 2.55 2.01
C TYR A 77 -14.29 2.61 0.50
N GLU A 78 -15.14 1.80 -0.13
CA GLU A 78 -15.17 1.69 -1.58
C GLU A 78 -16.57 1.33 -2.11
N GLY A 79 -16.81 1.55 -3.38
CA GLY A 79 -17.89 0.99 -4.16
C GLY A 79 -19.22 1.75 -4.09
N SER A 80 -20.04 1.62 -3.04
CA SER A 80 -21.39 2.20 -2.99
C SER A 80 -21.42 3.61 -2.41
N ALA A 81 -22.44 4.40 -2.79
CA ALA A 81 -22.66 5.74 -2.24
C ALA A 81 -22.83 5.76 -0.71
N SER A 82 -23.32 4.69 -0.11
CA SER A 82 -23.45 4.55 1.34
C SER A 82 -22.12 4.26 2.05
N ASN A 83 -21.10 3.86 1.32
CA ASN A 83 -19.78 3.53 1.86
C ASN A 83 -18.70 4.51 1.40
N PHE A 84 -18.76 5.00 0.15
CA PHE A 84 -17.86 6.01 -0.39
C PHE A 84 -18.57 7.38 -0.36
N CYS A 85 -18.54 8.06 0.78
CA CYS A 85 -19.17 9.36 0.97
C CYS A 85 -18.50 10.14 2.11
N ARG A 86 -18.78 11.43 2.21
CA ARG A 86 -18.22 12.33 3.20
C ARG A 86 -18.54 11.92 4.64
N GLU A 87 -19.76 11.49 4.91
CA GLU A 87 -20.20 11.06 6.25
C GLU A 87 -19.33 9.89 6.75
N LYS A 88 -18.97 8.95 5.86
CA LYS A 88 -18.10 7.84 6.18
C LYS A 88 -16.66 8.29 6.43
N LEU A 89 -16.16 9.25 5.65
CA LEU A 89 -14.84 9.85 5.91
C LEU A 89 -14.79 10.54 7.26
N GLU A 90 -15.79 11.38 7.56
CA GLU A 90 -15.87 12.07 8.85
C GLU A 90 -16.00 11.07 9.99
N TYR A 91 -16.80 10.01 9.82
CA TYR A 91 -16.92 8.92 10.79
C TYR A 91 -15.57 8.24 11.04
N ALA A 92 -14.84 7.86 9.99
CA ALA A 92 -13.53 7.21 10.11
C ALA A 92 -12.53 8.10 10.86
N LEU A 93 -12.44 9.38 10.49
CA LEU A 93 -11.51 10.33 11.12
C LEU A 93 -11.89 10.68 12.56
N ASN A 94 -13.20 10.78 12.88
CA ASN A 94 -13.65 11.08 14.23
C ASN A 94 -13.42 9.92 15.20
N ASN A 95 -13.67 8.69 14.74
CA ASN A 95 -13.53 7.47 15.56
C ASN A 95 -12.11 6.89 15.53
N LEU A 96 -11.18 7.46 14.77
CA LEU A 96 -9.78 7.10 14.82
C LEU A 96 -9.23 7.35 16.22
N SER A 97 -8.76 6.29 16.88
CA SER A 97 -8.09 6.34 18.17
C SER A 97 -6.71 5.71 18.01
N CYS A 98 -5.67 6.46 18.27
CA CYS A 98 -4.29 6.00 18.15
C CYS A 98 -3.43 6.48 19.32
N SER A 99 -2.35 5.77 19.59
CA SER A 99 -1.30 6.18 20.52
C SER A 99 -0.21 6.97 19.80
N ASP A 100 0.70 7.58 20.56
CA ASP A 100 1.85 8.32 20.06
C ASP A 100 2.95 7.43 19.42
N ASP A 101 2.79 6.12 19.50
CA ASP A 101 3.63 5.13 18.82
C ASP A 101 3.00 4.52 17.57
N ASP A 102 1.71 4.82 17.31
CA ASP A 102 0.99 4.30 16.16
C ASP A 102 1.34 5.06 14.86
N ILE A 103 1.07 4.40 13.75
CA ILE A 103 1.19 4.97 12.41
C ILE A 103 -0.20 5.04 11.80
N VAL A 104 -0.56 6.19 11.23
CA VAL A 104 -1.81 6.37 10.51
C VAL A 104 -1.51 6.68 9.05
N ILE A 105 -2.05 5.86 8.14
CA ILE A 105 -1.94 6.06 6.69
C ILE A 105 -3.36 6.23 6.13
N PHE A 106 -3.60 7.36 5.49
CA PHE A 106 -4.79 7.60 4.69
C PHE A 106 -4.41 7.57 3.21
N TYR A 107 -5.18 6.86 2.40
CA TYR A 107 -5.03 6.80 0.97
C TYR A 107 -6.36 7.08 0.25
N TYR A 108 -6.31 7.91 -0.78
CA TYR A 108 -7.44 8.21 -1.65
C TYR A 108 -7.10 7.93 -3.11
N SER A 109 -8.03 7.31 -3.85
CA SER A 109 -8.00 7.22 -5.31
C SER A 109 -9.39 7.48 -5.89
N GLY A 110 -9.47 8.44 -6.81
CA GLY A 110 -10.75 8.85 -7.41
C GLY A 110 -10.71 10.25 -8.03
N HIS A 111 -11.89 10.78 -8.33
CA HIS A 111 -11.99 12.16 -8.80
C HIS A 111 -11.62 13.19 -7.73
N GLY A 112 -11.05 14.29 -8.18
CA GLY A 112 -10.72 15.43 -7.34
C GLY A 112 -10.53 16.70 -8.14
N GLY A 113 -10.23 17.78 -7.45
CA GLY A 113 -10.02 19.08 -8.09
C GLY A 113 -9.64 20.14 -7.08
N ARG A 114 -9.79 21.40 -7.48
CA ARG A 114 -9.52 22.59 -6.67
C ARG A 114 -10.70 23.54 -6.68
N SER A 115 -10.87 24.26 -5.58
CA SER A 115 -11.68 25.47 -5.58
C SER A 115 -10.88 26.64 -6.17
N PRO A 116 -11.47 27.48 -7.05
CA PRO A 116 -10.81 28.70 -7.52
C PRO A 116 -10.44 29.68 -6.40
N GLN A 117 -11.15 29.60 -5.27
CA GLN A 117 -10.91 30.45 -4.10
C GLN A 117 -9.77 29.93 -3.20
N ASP A 118 -9.40 28.66 -3.35
CA ASP A 118 -8.34 28.04 -2.55
C ASP A 118 -7.00 28.15 -3.25
N THR A 119 -6.37 29.31 -3.12
CA THR A 119 -5.05 29.60 -3.72
C THR A 119 -3.89 29.30 -2.78
N GLN A 120 -4.14 29.06 -1.49
CA GLN A 120 -3.11 28.88 -0.45
C GLN A 120 -2.73 27.41 -0.24
N ASP A 121 -3.70 26.51 -0.30
CA ASP A 121 -3.43 25.06 -0.14
C ASP A 121 -3.01 24.46 -1.49
N PRO A 122 -1.80 23.91 -1.63
CA PRO A 122 -1.39 23.29 -2.88
C PRO A 122 -2.03 21.92 -3.13
N PHE A 123 -2.62 21.30 -2.10
CA PHE A 123 -3.20 19.96 -2.19
C PHE A 123 -4.66 19.98 -2.65
N PRO A 124 -5.08 18.95 -3.43
CA PRO A 124 -6.42 18.90 -4.01
C PRO A 124 -7.49 18.50 -2.99
N TRP A 125 -8.73 18.69 -3.43
CA TRP A 125 -9.95 18.25 -2.77
C TRP A 125 -10.42 16.93 -3.38
N MET A 126 -10.67 15.93 -2.56
CA MET A 126 -11.30 14.67 -2.93
C MET A 126 -12.78 14.90 -3.22
N GLN A 127 -13.32 14.28 -4.27
CA GLN A 127 -14.74 14.26 -4.56
C GLN A 127 -15.36 12.97 -4.01
N LEU A 128 -16.14 13.07 -2.96
CA LEU A 128 -16.71 11.96 -2.19
C LEU A 128 -18.10 11.61 -2.66
N VAL A 129 -18.22 11.27 -3.95
CA VAL A 129 -19.45 10.84 -4.60
C VAL A 129 -19.14 9.80 -5.66
N VAL A 130 -19.94 8.72 -5.72
CA VAL A 130 -19.67 7.58 -6.63
C VAL A 130 -19.88 7.97 -8.08
N ASP A 131 -20.97 8.70 -8.40
CA ASP A 131 -21.29 9.15 -9.74
C ASP A 131 -21.21 10.68 -9.83
N PRO A 132 -20.03 11.23 -10.16
CA PRO A 132 -19.82 12.67 -10.21
C PRO A 132 -20.52 13.34 -11.42
N TYR A 133 -20.91 12.57 -12.44
CA TYR A 133 -21.50 13.11 -13.67
C TYR A 133 -23.00 13.31 -13.57
N ASN A 134 -23.68 12.44 -12.80
CA ASN A 134 -25.14 12.50 -12.61
C ASN A 134 -25.54 13.04 -11.24
N THR A 135 -24.59 13.29 -10.34
CA THR A 135 -24.86 13.85 -9.02
C THR A 135 -24.74 15.38 -9.06
N PRO A 136 -25.76 16.14 -8.63
CA PRO A 136 -25.68 17.60 -8.57
C PRO A 136 -24.49 18.06 -7.72
N TRP A 137 -23.77 19.07 -8.20
CA TRP A 137 -22.64 19.61 -7.47
C TRP A 137 -23.07 20.15 -6.09
N SER A 138 -22.30 19.82 -5.07
CA SER A 138 -22.45 20.32 -3.71
C SER A 138 -21.08 20.44 -3.04
N ALA A 139 -20.81 21.57 -2.40
CA ALA A 139 -19.58 21.77 -1.62
C ALA A 139 -19.41 20.73 -0.51
N PHE A 140 -20.52 20.15 -0.02
CA PHE A 140 -20.48 19.08 0.98
C PHE A 140 -19.84 17.77 0.48
N GLN A 141 -19.78 17.57 -0.83
CA GLN A 141 -19.17 16.38 -1.44
C GLN A 141 -17.64 16.44 -1.50
N TYR A 142 -17.04 17.54 -1.10
CA TYR A 142 -15.60 17.75 -1.18
C TYR A 142 -14.94 17.80 0.19
N PHE A 143 -13.75 17.21 0.28
CA PHE A 143 -12.90 17.26 1.48
C PHE A 143 -11.43 17.30 1.06
N SER A 144 -10.62 18.23 1.57
CA SER A 144 -9.23 18.35 1.13
C SER A 144 -8.32 17.32 1.79
N LEU A 145 -7.23 16.93 1.09
CA LEU A 145 -6.19 16.08 1.66
C LEU A 145 -5.54 16.75 2.88
N SER A 146 -5.37 18.06 2.86
CA SER A 146 -4.83 18.83 3.98
C SER A 146 -5.74 18.78 5.21
N GLN A 147 -7.07 18.84 5.01
CA GLN A 147 -8.03 18.66 6.11
C GLN A 147 -7.95 17.26 6.73
N VAL A 148 -7.77 16.21 5.91
CA VAL A 148 -7.54 14.85 6.42
C VAL A 148 -6.28 14.81 7.28
N LEU A 149 -5.16 15.36 6.77
CA LEU A 149 -3.91 15.38 7.52
C LEU A 149 -4.06 16.11 8.86
N GLN A 150 -4.72 17.28 8.87
CA GLN A 150 -4.95 18.01 10.11
C GLN A 150 -5.78 17.21 11.11
N ARG A 151 -6.84 16.51 10.65
CA ARG A 151 -7.67 15.66 11.52
C ARG A 151 -6.88 14.47 12.09
N ILE A 152 -6.01 13.84 11.31
CA ILE A 152 -5.13 12.77 11.80
C ILE A 152 -4.13 13.33 12.82
N LYS A 153 -3.50 14.48 12.53
CA LYS A 153 -2.52 15.11 13.44
C LYS A 153 -3.12 15.46 14.80
N THR A 154 -4.42 15.79 14.91
CA THR A 154 -5.07 16.03 16.22
C THR A 154 -5.12 14.78 17.10
N LYS A 155 -4.96 13.58 16.53
CA LYS A 155 -4.90 12.31 17.27
C LYS A 155 -3.48 11.97 17.76
N GLN A 156 -2.48 12.74 17.33
CA GLN A 156 -1.08 12.66 17.75
C GLN A 156 -0.39 11.29 17.53
N PRO A 157 -0.60 10.59 16.39
CA PRO A 157 0.18 9.40 16.11
C PRO A 157 1.66 9.74 15.92
N ARG A 158 2.54 8.74 16.01
CA ARG A 158 3.96 8.87 15.67
C ARG A 158 4.15 9.43 14.26
N LEU A 159 3.43 8.86 13.30
CA LEU A 159 3.55 9.22 11.89
C LEU A 159 2.16 9.31 11.23
N SER A 160 1.88 10.46 10.64
CA SER A 160 0.66 10.73 9.88
C SER A 160 1.00 10.79 8.40
N ILE A 161 0.43 9.91 7.58
CA ILE A 161 0.69 9.85 6.14
C ILE A 161 -0.63 10.01 5.39
N VAL A 162 -0.69 10.96 4.45
CA VAL A 162 -1.84 11.19 3.56
C VAL A 162 -1.36 11.13 2.12
N LEU A 163 -1.86 10.19 1.34
CA LEU A 163 -1.54 10.01 -0.06
C LEU A 163 -2.82 10.11 -0.90
N GLY A 164 -2.78 10.84 -2.01
CA GLY A 164 -3.92 10.96 -2.90
C GLY A 164 -3.56 10.82 -4.37
N ASP A 165 -4.26 9.93 -5.08
CA ASP A 165 -4.22 9.85 -6.54
C ASP A 165 -5.49 10.42 -7.12
N LEU A 166 -5.45 11.71 -7.49
CA LEU A 166 -6.57 12.51 -7.93
C LEU A 166 -6.13 13.76 -8.69
N CYS A 167 -7.04 14.31 -9.51
CA CYS A 167 -6.80 15.57 -10.23
C CYS A 167 -6.69 16.75 -9.25
N ASN A 168 -5.91 17.75 -9.65
CA ASN A 168 -5.69 19.02 -8.95
C ASN A 168 -5.98 20.23 -9.86
N SER A 169 -6.92 20.09 -10.78
CA SER A 169 -7.36 21.09 -11.74
C SER A 169 -8.64 21.81 -11.32
N LEU A 170 -8.88 22.99 -11.88
CA LEU A 170 -10.08 23.81 -11.63
C LEU A 170 -11.35 23.33 -12.37
N SER A 171 -11.22 22.41 -13.32
CA SER A 171 -12.34 21.93 -14.15
C SER A 171 -12.31 20.41 -14.23
N ASN A 172 -13.43 19.81 -14.66
CA ASN A 172 -13.56 18.41 -15.04
C ASN A 172 -12.71 18.09 -16.29
N ALA A 173 -11.42 18.41 -16.24
CA ALA A 173 -10.50 18.12 -17.32
C ALA A 173 -10.41 16.62 -17.50
N ILE A 174 -10.58 16.18 -18.73
CA ILE A 174 -10.60 14.77 -19.12
C ILE A 174 -9.25 14.13 -18.77
N PRO A 175 -9.22 13.02 -18.02
CA PRO A 175 -7.98 12.29 -17.75
C PRO A 175 -7.30 11.87 -19.04
N GLN A 176 -5.97 12.01 -19.11
CA GLN A 176 -5.23 11.64 -20.32
C GLN A 176 -5.07 10.14 -20.45
N LYS A 177 -5.13 9.69 -21.70
CA LYS A 177 -5.02 8.30 -22.15
C LYS A 177 -3.59 7.76 -22.05
N GLU A 178 -3.53 6.50 -21.64
CA GLU A 178 -2.45 5.51 -21.82
C GLU A 178 -1.00 5.90 -21.44
N ILE A 179 -0.49 5.15 -20.46
CA ILE A 179 0.89 5.21 -19.98
C ILE A 179 1.69 4.06 -20.60
N PRO A 180 2.93 4.29 -21.10
CA PRO A 180 3.78 3.22 -21.62
C PRO A 180 4.25 2.23 -20.54
N GLU A 181 4.50 0.97 -20.96
CA GLU A 181 5.06 -0.07 -20.11
C GLU A 181 6.43 0.28 -19.51
N MET A 182 6.67 -0.11 -18.26
CA MET A 182 7.96 0.07 -17.59
C MET A 182 8.63 -1.27 -17.26
N LYS A 183 9.93 -1.36 -17.60
CA LYS A 183 10.80 -2.51 -17.27
C LYS A 183 11.85 -2.12 -16.23
N GLY A 184 12.08 -2.95 -15.20
CA GLY A 184 13.21 -2.79 -14.31
C GLY A 184 13.33 -3.87 -13.24
N ALA A 185 14.49 -4.51 -13.16
CA ALA A 185 14.88 -5.43 -12.10
C ALA A 185 16.30 -5.16 -11.61
N THR A 186 16.56 -5.24 -10.31
CA THR A 186 17.93 -5.18 -9.74
C THR A 186 18.09 -6.04 -8.49
N LYS A 187 19.34 -6.41 -8.17
CA LYS A 187 19.74 -7.35 -7.09
C LYS A 187 19.56 -6.78 -5.69
N MET A 188 19.17 -7.63 -4.74
CA MET A 188 19.02 -7.29 -3.32
C MET A 188 20.16 -7.79 -2.45
N SER A 189 20.47 -7.04 -1.37
CA SER A 189 21.45 -7.42 -0.35
C SER A 189 21.00 -7.28 1.12
N LYS A 190 19.89 -6.59 1.43
CA LYS A 190 19.38 -6.37 2.80
C LYS A 190 17.96 -6.91 2.98
N ALA A 191 17.61 -7.36 4.18
CA ALA A 191 16.26 -7.86 4.45
C ALA A 191 15.22 -6.73 4.39
N PRO A 192 14.06 -6.88 3.67
CA PRO A 192 13.07 -5.82 3.53
C PRO A 192 12.47 -5.36 4.85
N CYS A 193 12.39 -6.22 5.86
CA CYS A 193 11.88 -5.82 7.17
C CYS A 193 12.72 -4.70 7.79
N ASP A 194 14.02 -4.71 7.61
CA ASP A 194 14.89 -3.64 8.11
C ASP A 194 14.65 -2.33 7.35
N PHE A 195 14.46 -2.41 6.04
CA PHE A 195 14.10 -1.24 5.24
C PHE A 195 12.80 -0.58 5.72
N TYR A 196 11.72 -1.37 5.88
CA TYR A 196 10.44 -0.84 6.35
C TYR A 196 10.53 -0.30 7.77
N LYS A 197 11.21 -1.00 8.68
CA LYS A 197 11.47 -0.51 10.04
C LYS A 197 12.21 0.82 10.02
N ASP A 198 13.26 0.91 9.23
CA ASP A 198 14.06 2.13 9.13
C ASP A 198 13.25 3.29 8.52
N LEU A 199 12.45 3.04 7.48
CA LEU A 199 11.62 4.04 6.83
C LEU A 199 10.51 4.58 7.76
N PHE A 200 9.88 3.71 8.55
CA PHE A 200 8.69 4.07 9.33
C PHE A 200 9.00 4.34 10.82
N LEU A 201 9.97 3.63 11.42
CA LEU A 201 10.18 3.69 12.87
C LEU A 201 11.27 4.68 13.29
N LYS A 202 12.18 5.05 12.38
CA LYS A 202 13.24 6.03 12.67
C LYS A 202 12.81 7.49 12.50
N VAL A 203 11.53 7.71 12.20
CA VAL A 203 10.98 9.05 12.01
C VAL A 203 9.66 9.21 12.75
N LYS A 204 9.34 10.46 13.09
CA LYS A 204 8.02 10.89 13.56
C LYS A 204 7.62 12.17 12.83
N GLY A 205 6.30 12.43 12.72
CA GLY A 205 5.81 13.64 12.11
C GLY A 205 4.73 13.41 11.07
N SER A 206 4.78 14.12 9.94
CA SER A 206 3.72 14.02 8.94
C SER A 206 4.22 14.09 7.51
N ILE A 207 3.49 13.43 6.62
CA ILE A 207 3.71 13.38 5.17
C ILE A 207 2.36 13.61 4.50
N ILE A 208 2.35 14.45 3.47
CA ILE A 208 1.23 14.57 2.54
C ILE A 208 1.75 14.55 1.11
N ALA A 209 1.10 13.79 0.25
CA ALA A 209 1.45 13.73 -1.17
C ALA A 209 0.20 13.65 -2.04
N SER A 210 0.23 14.31 -3.18
CA SER A 210 -0.79 14.28 -4.22
C SER A 210 -0.16 13.93 -5.56
N SER A 211 -0.92 13.19 -6.36
CA SER A 211 -0.51 12.75 -7.70
C SER A 211 -0.24 13.89 -8.68
N SER A 212 -0.78 15.08 -8.46
CA SER A 212 -0.67 16.22 -9.37
C SER A 212 -0.55 17.54 -8.64
N LYS A 213 0.21 18.48 -9.20
CA LYS A 213 0.30 19.87 -8.71
C LYS A 213 -0.91 20.70 -9.14
N PRO A 214 -1.11 21.89 -8.53
CA PRO A 214 -2.16 22.81 -8.93
C PRO A 214 -2.23 23.05 -10.44
N GLY A 215 -3.43 22.89 -11.00
CA GLY A 215 -3.72 23.08 -12.42
C GLY A 215 -3.57 21.80 -13.26
N GLU A 216 -3.08 20.69 -12.70
CA GLU A 216 -2.89 19.44 -13.45
C GLU A 216 -3.97 18.38 -13.16
N THR A 217 -4.16 17.50 -14.14
CA THR A 217 -4.96 16.28 -13.99
C THR A 217 -4.09 15.11 -13.60
N SER A 218 -4.69 14.09 -12.96
CA SER A 218 -4.06 12.79 -12.73
C SER A 218 -4.39 11.85 -13.89
N ALA A 219 -3.36 11.16 -14.39
CA ALA A 219 -3.48 10.15 -15.44
C ALA A 219 -3.74 8.76 -14.81
N ALA A 220 -4.55 7.97 -15.50
CA ALA A 220 -4.84 6.61 -15.11
C ALA A 220 -4.87 5.70 -16.35
N CYS A 221 -4.56 4.41 -16.15
CA CYS A 221 -4.67 3.36 -17.15
C CYS A 221 -5.46 2.17 -16.58
N GLU A 222 -5.57 1.09 -17.33
CA GLU A 222 -6.24 -0.13 -16.85
C GLU A 222 -5.59 -0.71 -15.60
N ASP A 223 -4.29 -0.51 -15.40
CA ASP A 223 -3.51 -1.03 -14.29
C ASP A 223 -3.53 -0.13 -13.04
N GLY A 224 -4.13 1.05 -13.10
CA GLY A 224 -4.24 1.99 -11.99
C GLY A 224 -3.86 3.43 -12.32
N GLY A 225 -3.85 4.27 -11.30
CA GLY A 225 -3.38 5.65 -11.40
C GLY A 225 -1.86 5.73 -11.52
N ALA A 226 -1.39 6.67 -12.34
CA ALA A 226 0.04 6.82 -12.64
C ALA A 226 0.89 7.04 -11.38
N PHE A 227 0.41 7.84 -10.46
CA PHE A 227 1.13 8.11 -9.20
C PHE A 227 1.18 6.87 -8.31
N THR A 228 0.07 6.16 -8.14
CA THR A 228 0.01 4.97 -7.30
C THR A 228 0.93 3.87 -7.81
N ILE A 229 0.95 3.64 -9.13
CA ILE A 229 1.89 2.72 -9.77
C ILE A 229 3.32 3.15 -9.47
N CYS A 230 3.66 4.40 -9.77
CA CYS A 230 5.04 4.91 -9.61
C CYS A 230 5.49 4.98 -8.15
N PHE A 231 4.59 5.24 -7.20
CA PHE A 231 4.89 5.23 -5.77
C PHE A 231 5.27 3.82 -5.30
N THR A 232 4.45 2.83 -5.63
CA THR A 232 4.73 1.44 -5.25
C THR A 232 5.97 0.89 -5.96
N GLU A 233 6.21 1.25 -7.22
CA GLU A 233 7.45 0.90 -7.92
C GLU A 233 8.68 1.57 -7.32
N ALA A 234 8.61 2.87 -6.95
CA ALA A 234 9.72 3.57 -6.30
C ALA A 234 10.09 2.90 -4.97
N LEU A 235 9.10 2.54 -4.16
CA LEU A 235 9.28 1.80 -2.92
C LEU A 235 9.97 0.45 -3.18
N GLN A 236 9.50 -0.32 -4.16
CA GLN A 236 10.09 -1.60 -4.53
C GLN A 236 11.54 -1.46 -5.04
N ILE A 237 11.83 -0.41 -5.80
CA ILE A 237 13.18 -0.12 -6.29
C ILE A 237 14.12 0.21 -5.13
N MET A 238 13.69 1.03 -4.19
CA MET A 238 14.49 1.36 -3.01
C MET A 238 14.81 0.12 -2.18
N VAL A 239 13.80 -0.71 -1.93
CA VAL A 239 13.96 -1.99 -1.23
C VAL A 239 14.91 -2.92 -1.99
N SER A 240 14.68 -3.11 -3.31
CA SER A 240 15.44 -4.05 -4.14
C SER A 240 16.90 -3.66 -4.33
N ASN A 241 17.18 -2.36 -4.35
CA ASN A 241 18.54 -1.84 -4.51
C ASN A 241 19.26 -1.58 -3.19
N ASN A 242 18.64 -1.95 -2.06
CA ASN A 242 19.18 -1.67 -0.73
C ASN A 242 19.56 -0.19 -0.54
N MET A 243 18.67 0.70 -1.03
CA MET A 243 18.87 2.14 -0.86
C MET A 243 18.65 2.54 0.60
N GLU A 244 19.21 3.68 1.00
CA GLU A 244 18.94 4.24 2.33
C GLU A 244 17.45 4.56 2.46
N PRO A 245 16.75 4.08 3.50
CA PRO A 245 15.34 4.36 3.70
C PRO A 245 15.10 5.84 4.03
N ASP A 246 14.51 6.57 3.07
CA ASP A 246 14.21 7.99 3.20
C ASP A 246 12.93 8.36 2.48
N TRP A 247 11.99 9.02 3.16
CA TRP A 247 10.71 9.42 2.60
C TRP A 247 10.81 10.44 1.47
N ASN A 248 11.74 11.39 1.56
CA ASN A 248 11.93 12.37 0.49
C ASN A 248 12.48 11.70 -0.76
N MET A 249 13.39 10.73 -0.60
CA MET A 249 13.91 9.94 -1.71
C MET A 249 12.82 9.12 -2.37
N LEU A 250 11.97 8.43 -1.59
CA LEU A 250 10.82 7.66 -2.09
C LEU A 250 9.85 8.54 -2.88
N LEU A 251 9.42 9.66 -2.30
CA LEU A 251 8.44 10.56 -2.93
C LEU A 251 9.01 11.27 -4.16
N ASN A 252 10.30 11.66 -4.15
CA ASN A 252 10.98 12.17 -5.34
C ASN A 252 11.10 11.10 -6.42
N GLY A 253 11.40 9.86 -6.07
CA GLY A 253 11.41 8.72 -6.99
C GLY A 253 10.05 8.54 -7.66
N ALA A 254 8.96 8.51 -6.88
CA ALA A 254 7.60 8.44 -7.39
C ALA A 254 7.27 9.63 -8.32
N LYS A 255 7.61 10.87 -7.90
CA LYS A 255 7.39 12.08 -8.68
C LYS A 255 8.08 12.04 -10.03
N LEU A 256 9.38 11.75 -10.06
CA LEU A 256 10.17 11.71 -11.29
C LEU A 256 9.65 10.64 -12.27
N ARG A 257 9.26 9.47 -11.75
CA ARG A 257 8.69 8.39 -12.54
C ARG A 257 7.33 8.77 -13.11
N THR A 258 6.43 9.32 -12.28
CA THR A 258 5.12 9.79 -12.73
C THR A 258 5.25 10.85 -13.81
N SER A 259 6.08 11.88 -13.59
CA SER A 259 6.33 12.92 -14.60
C SER A 259 6.88 12.33 -15.91
N LYS A 260 7.80 11.38 -15.81
CA LYS A 260 8.38 10.73 -16.98
C LYS A 260 7.36 9.95 -17.80
N ILE A 261 6.53 9.10 -17.16
CA ILE A 261 5.56 8.26 -17.89
C ILE A 261 4.37 9.04 -18.42
N THR A 262 4.14 10.25 -17.91
CA THR A 262 3.07 11.16 -18.36
C THR A 262 3.57 12.30 -19.23
N ASP A 263 4.80 12.21 -19.74
CA ASP A 263 5.45 13.24 -20.58
C ASP A 263 5.41 14.64 -19.95
N GLY A 264 5.63 14.73 -18.64
CA GLY A 264 5.64 15.97 -17.87
C GLY A 264 4.26 16.57 -17.59
N LYS A 265 3.17 15.91 -17.99
CA LYS A 265 1.80 16.43 -17.86
C LYS A 265 1.21 16.24 -16.46
N GLN A 266 1.80 15.34 -15.67
CA GLN A 266 1.43 15.08 -14.28
C GLN A 266 2.67 15.13 -13.40
N ASN A 267 2.68 16.06 -12.46
CA ASN A 267 3.80 16.28 -11.55
C ASN A 267 3.32 16.18 -10.11
N PRO A 268 3.56 15.06 -9.44
CA PRO A 268 3.23 14.90 -8.02
C PRO A 268 3.89 15.97 -7.15
N ILE A 269 3.16 16.37 -6.11
CA ILE A 269 3.66 17.26 -5.06
C ILE A 269 3.59 16.56 -3.71
N PHE A 270 4.50 16.95 -2.82
CA PHE A 270 4.49 16.43 -1.44
C PHE A 270 5.14 17.41 -0.48
N GLU A 271 4.76 17.28 0.80
CA GLU A 271 5.41 17.93 1.93
C GLU A 271 5.72 16.90 3.01
N THR A 272 6.88 17.01 3.61
CA THR A 272 7.33 16.15 4.71
C THR A 272 7.77 17.00 5.90
N HIS A 273 7.15 16.78 7.04
CA HIS A 273 7.53 17.41 8.30
C HIS A 273 7.96 16.30 9.26
N LEU A 274 9.18 15.77 9.04
CA LEU A 274 9.71 14.62 9.73
C LEU A 274 10.87 15.00 10.65
N GLN A 275 10.91 14.36 11.81
CA GLN A 275 12.00 14.40 12.76
C GLN A 275 12.59 13.00 12.89
N LYS A 276 13.92 12.86 12.83
CA LYS A 276 14.59 11.59 13.12
C LYS A 276 14.47 11.30 14.62
N ILE A 277 14.11 10.06 14.94
CA ILE A 277 14.15 9.56 16.31
C ILE A 277 15.58 9.02 16.51
N SER A 278 16.41 9.75 17.27
CA SER A 278 17.72 9.25 17.66
C SER A 278 17.51 8.07 18.62
N ASP A 279 17.94 6.92 18.17
CA ASP A 279 18.08 5.62 18.84
C ASP A 279 17.48 5.47 20.24
N LEU A 280 16.17 5.20 20.29
CA LEU A 280 15.57 4.53 21.44
C LEU A 280 15.75 3.00 21.25
N PRO A 281 16.14 2.23 22.28
CA PRO A 281 16.35 0.80 22.14
C PRO A 281 15.04 0.10 21.75
N ILE A 282 15.06 -0.59 20.61
CA ILE A 282 13.95 -1.43 20.15
C ILE A 282 13.91 -2.65 21.07
N THR A 283 12.92 -2.72 21.94
CA THR A 283 12.61 -3.92 22.72
C THR A 283 12.01 -4.98 21.78
N ASN A 284 12.82 -5.96 21.42
CA ASN A 284 12.37 -7.14 20.68
C ASN A 284 11.54 -8.05 21.60
N SER A 285 10.24 -8.07 21.42
CA SER A 285 9.37 -9.14 21.93
C SER A 285 8.94 -10.03 20.76
N ILE A 286 9.54 -11.22 20.72
CA ILE A 286 9.13 -12.30 19.81
C ILE A 286 7.94 -13.01 20.45
N GLU A 287 6.76 -12.95 19.84
CA GLU A 287 5.67 -13.87 20.15
C GLU A 287 5.25 -14.64 18.91
N GLN A 288 5.15 -15.94 19.11
CA GLN A 288 4.77 -16.97 18.14
C GLN A 288 3.28 -16.86 17.80
N GLY A 289 2.95 -16.76 16.51
CA GLY A 289 1.57 -16.75 16.01
C GLY A 289 0.98 -18.15 15.93
N GLN A 290 -0.30 -18.26 16.30
CA GLN A 290 -1.11 -19.46 16.28
C GLN A 290 -1.46 -19.94 14.86
N GLN A 291 -1.44 -21.27 14.68
CA GLN A 291 -1.88 -21.98 13.48
C GLN A 291 -3.40 -21.94 13.32
N ILE A 292 -3.86 -21.62 12.11
CA ILE A 292 -5.21 -21.89 11.65
C ILE A 292 -5.13 -22.92 10.52
N THR A 293 -5.73 -24.06 10.75
CA THR A 293 -5.87 -25.15 9.76
C THR A 293 -6.97 -24.82 8.75
N GLN A 294 -6.66 -24.87 7.45
CA GLN A 294 -7.63 -24.87 6.36
C GLN A 294 -7.40 -26.03 5.40
N SER A 295 -8.49 -26.57 4.88
CA SER A 295 -8.61 -27.71 4.01
C SER A 295 -7.97 -27.52 2.63
N GLU A 296 -7.40 -28.61 2.12
CA GLU A 296 -6.63 -28.68 0.87
C GLU A 296 -7.50 -28.61 -0.38
N ASN A 297 -7.16 -27.68 -1.28
CA ASN A 297 -7.38 -27.77 -2.72
C ASN A 297 -6.03 -27.99 -3.39
N ASN A 298 -5.86 -29.09 -4.12
CA ASN A 298 -4.60 -29.61 -4.69
C ASN A 298 -4.04 -28.85 -5.90
N SER A 299 -4.26 -27.54 -6.03
CA SER A 299 -3.66 -26.75 -7.11
C SER A 299 -2.18 -26.43 -6.81
N SER A 300 -1.31 -26.61 -7.80
CA SER A 300 0.14 -26.38 -7.66
C SER A 300 0.48 -24.90 -7.57
N ILE A 301 1.65 -24.58 -7.01
CA ILE A 301 2.15 -23.19 -6.99
C ILE A 301 2.33 -22.61 -8.39
N ASP A 302 2.73 -23.42 -9.38
CA ASP A 302 2.91 -23.01 -10.78
C ASP A 302 1.61 -22.47 -11.40
N GLU A 303 0.47 -23.10 -11.07
CA GLU A 303 -0.84 -22.66 -11.54
C GLU A 303 -1.22 -21.29 -10.96
N TYR A 304 -0.98 -21.09 -9.67
CA TYR A 304 -1.22 -19.79 -9.02
C TYR A 304 -0.32 -18.69 -9.57
N LEU A 305 0.98 -18.96 -9.71
CA LEU A 305 1.93 -18.00 -10.27
C LEU A 305 1.59 -17.66 -11.73
N THR A 306 1.27 -18.67 -12.53
CA THR A 306 0.84 -18.47 -13.91
C THR A 306 -0.45 -17.65 -14.00
N ALA A 307 -1.45 -17.93 -13.16
CA ALA A 307 -2.70 -17.17 -13.13
C ALA A 307 -2.48 -15.71 -12.71
N ILE A 308 -1.62 -15.45 -11.72
CA ILE A 308 -1.27 -14.09 -11.30
C ILE A 308 -0.59 -13.30 -12.43
N GLY A 309 0.27 -13.93 -13.23
CA GLY A 309 1.04 -13.25 -14.29
C GLY A 309 0.36 -13.27 -15.67
N SER A 310 -0.71 -14.03 -15.86
CA SER A 310 -1.35 -14.21 -17.16
C SER A 310 -2.21 -13.02 -17.57
N SER A 311 -2.02 -12.51 -18.78
CA SER A 311 -2.89 -11.49 -19.36
C SER A 311 -4.33 -11.98 -19.60
N ASN A 312 -4.55 -13.30 -19.63
CA ASN A 312 -5.89 -13.90 -19.77
C ASN A 312 -6.68 -13.89 -18.44
N THR A 313 -6.00 -13.70 -17.31
CA THR A 313 -6.65 -13.55 -15.99
C THR A 313 -6.93 -12.06 -15.75
N PRO A 314 -8.18 -11.66 -15.46
CA PRO A 314 -8.52 -10.28 -15.15
C PRO A 314 -7.65 -9.74 -14.01
N ILE A 315 -7.18 -8.49 -14.10
CA ILE A 315 -6.23 -7.93 -13.13
C ILE A 315 -6.76 -7.96 -11.69
N LYS A 316 -8.07 -7.73 -11.50
CA LYS A 316 -8.71 -7.85 -10.20
C LYS A 316 -8.56 -9.25 -9.58
N GLU A 317 -8.66 -10.28 -10.41
CA GLU A 317 -8.49 -11.67 -9.99
C GLU A 317 -7.02 -11.98 -9.73
N ARG A 318 -6.10 -11.52 -10.59
CA ARG A 318 -4.64 -11.65 -10.37
C ARG A 318 -4.22 -11.07 -9.02
N ILE A 319 -4.68 -9.86 -8.70
CA ILE A 319 -4.38 -9.20 -7.42
C ILE A 319 -4.99 -9.97 -6.23
N SER A 320 -6.22 -10.47 -6.37
CA SER A 320 -6.88 -11.30 -5.34
C SER A 320 -6.11 -12.59 -5.03
N LEU A 321 -5.51 -13.19 -6.06
CA LEU A 321 -4.72 -14.41 -5.91
C LEU A 321 -3.42 -14.22 -5.13
N ILE A 322 -2.87 -13.00 -5.05
CA ILE A 322 -1.59 -12.74 -4.34
C ILE A 322 -1.66 -13.16 -2.88
N ASN A 323 -2.66 -12.65 -2.14
CA ASN A 323 -2.82 -13.00 -0.72
C ASN A 323 -3.11 -14.49 -0.51
N THR A 324 -3.93 -15.08 -1.38
CA THR A 324 -4.20 -16.52 -1.37
C THR A 324 -2.90 -17.32 -1.57
N THR A 325 -2.08 -16.93 -2.53
CA THR A 325 -0.80 -17.59 -2.83
C THR A 325 0.20 -17.44 -1.70
N LEU A 326 0.35 -16.23 -1.14
CA LEU A 326 1.21 -15.99 0.01
C LEU A 326 0.83 -16.87 1.20
N ASN A 327 -0.45 -16.87 1.56
CA ASN A 327 -0.95 -17.64 2.71
C ASN A 327 -0.93 -19.16 2.49
N LYS A 328 -1.18 -19.61 1.26
CA LYS A 328 -1.24 -21.05 0.94
C LYS A 328 0.14 -21.68 0.85
N PHE A 329 1.09 -21.04 0.20
CA PHE A 329 2.35 -21.66 -0.19
C PHE A 329 3.56 -21.18 0.60
N PHE A 330 3.62 -19.93 1.05
CA PHE A 330 4.84 -19.36 1.64
C PHE A 330 4.82 -19.33 3.17
N ALA A 331 5.99 -19.58 3.77
CA ALA A 331 6.18 -19.49 5.22
C ALA A 331 6.05 -18.04 5.72
N SER A 332 6.43 -17.08 4.88
CA SER A 332 6.27 -15.65 5.14
C SER A 332 6.23 -14.87 3.82
N PRO A 333 5.71 -13.63 3.80
CA PRO A 333 5.83 -12.73 2.66
C PRO A 333 7.29 -12.46 2.23
N GLN A 334 8.26 -12.73 3.11
CA GLN A 334 9.70 -12.58 2.91
C GLN A 334 10.38 -13.85 2.35
N ALA A 335 9.66 -14.92 2.07
CA ALA A 335 10.24 -16.08 1.42
C ALA A 335 10.97 -15.65 0.13
N LYS A 336 12.19 -16.16 -0.06
CA LYS A 336 13.05 -15.74 -1.17
C LYS A 336 12.61 -16.37 -2.48
N ILE A 337 12.46 -15.55 -3.53
CA ILE A 337 12.20 -16.03 -4.90
C ILE A 337 13.36 -15.62 -5.81
N GLU A 338 13.94 -16.57 -6.51
CA GLU A 338 14.92 -16.35 -7.58
C GLU A 338 14.28 -16.59 -8.93
N VAL A 339 14.40 -15.62 -9.82
CA VAL A 339 13.92 -15.72 -11.21
C VAL A 339 15.10 -16.09 -12.10
N VAL A 340 14.96 -17.12 -12.91
CA VAL A 340 15.96 -17.50 -13.89
C VAL A 340 15.61 -16.95 -15.28
N GLY A 341 16.65 -16.69 -16.05
CA GLY A 341 16.56 -16.20 -17.43
C GLY A 341 16.07 -17.26 -18.42
N LYS A 342 16.06 -16.88 -19.70
CA LYS A 342 15.60 -17.74 -20.80
C LYS A 342 16.39 -19.05 -20.93
N ASP A 343 17.62 -19.10 -20.45
CA ASP A 343 18.45 -20.31 -20.42
C ASP A 343 18.04 -21.31 -19.32
N GLY A 344 17.07 -20.95 -18.47
CA GLY A 344 16.59 -21.75 -17.34
C GLY A 344 17.64 -21.96 -16.21
N LYS A 345 18.79 -21.29 -16.29
CA LYS A 345 19.94 -21.49 -15.38
C LYS A 345 20.42 -20.21 -14.72
N THR A 346 20.63 -19.17 -15.49
CA THR A 346 21.18 -17.90 -15.00
C THR A 346 20.14 -17.16 -14.16
N ILE A 347 20.47 -16.82 -12.91
CA ILE A 347 19.59 -16.01 -12.06
C ILE A 347 19.64 -14.57 -12.58
N VAL A 348 18.48 -14.07 -13.03
CA VAL A 348 18.32 -12.71 -13.54
C VAL A 348 17.69 -11.77 -12.51
N GLY A 349 17.16 -12.29 -11.42
CA GLY A 349 16.60 -11.49 -10.34
C GLY A 349 16.35 -12.30 -9.08
N THR A 350 16.36 -11.61 -7.94
CA THR A 350 15.97 -12.15 -6.64
C THR A 350 14.99 -11.19 -5.99
N LYS A 351 13.87 -11.70 -5.51
CA LYS A 351 12.80 -10.93 -4.86
C LYS A 351 12.25 -11.69 -3.66
N TYR A 352 11.50 -11.00 -2.82
CA TYR A 352 10.66 -11.66 -1.83
C TYR A 352 9.31 -12.05 -2.43
N ALA A 353 8.65 -13.04 -1.84
CA ALA A 353 7.41 -13.59 -2.36
C ALA A 353 6.34 -12.50 -2.57
N SER A 354 6.13 -11.61 -1.59
CA SER A 354 5.18 -10.50 -1.73
C SER A 354 5.50 -9.58 -2.89
N MET A 355 6.77 -9.19 -3.05
CA MET A 355 7.20 -8.31 -4.13
C MET A 355 7.15 -8.99 -5.50
N TYR A 356 7.54 -10.26 -5.54
CA TYR A 356 7.50 -11.05 -6.76
C TYR A 356 6.06 -11.19 -7.28
N LEU A 357 5.12 -11.55 -6.40
CA LEU A 357 3.72 -11.73 -6.76
C LEU A 357 3.06 -10.41 -7.19
N ASN A 358 3.38 -9.30 -6.52
CA ASN A 358 2.91 -7.98 -6.95
C ASN A 358 3.41 -7.63 -8.35
N ASN A 359 4.72 -7.79 -8.62
CA ASN A 359 5.27 -7.53 -9.94
C ASN A 359 4.68 -8.46 -11.00
N LEU A 360 4.48 -9.73 -10.65
CA LEU A 360 3.89 -10.72 -11.53
C LEU A 360 2.46 -10.33 -11.93
N SER A 361 1.68 -9.78 -11.00
CA SER A 361 0.28 -9.38 -11.24
C SER A 361 0.10 -8.25 -12.26
N ILE A 362 1.14 -7.43 -12.46
CA ILE A 362 1.16 -6.33 -13.43
C ILE A 362 1.97 -6.67 -14.69
N THR A 363 2.53 -7.88 -14.76
CA THR A 363 3.31 -8.35 -15.91
C THR A 363 2.38 -8.58 -17.12
N ARG A 364 2.87 -8.21 -18.31
CA ARG A 364 2.20 -8.48 -19.60
C ARG A 364 2.98 -9.52 -20.40
N ASN A 365 2.29 -10.21 -21.29
CA ASN A 365 2.87 -11.22 -22.19
C ASN A 365 3.49 -12.44 -21.46
N LEU A 366 3.21 -12.65 -20.19
CA LEU A 366 3.61 -13.87 -19.51
C LEU A 366 2.70 -15.04 -19.95
N VAL A 367 3.33 -16.11 -20.38
CA VAL A 367 2.65 -17.34 -20.80
C VAL A 367 2.57 -18.33 -19.66
N LYS A 368 3.68 -18.50 -18.92
CA LYS A 368 3.78 -19.51 -17.87
C LYS A 368 4.87 -19.17 -16.86
N VAL A 369 4.67 -19.56 -15.61
CA VAL A 369 5.71 -19.63 -14.57
C VAL A 369 5.88 -21.07 -14.13
N ILE A 370 7.10 -21.54 -14.01
CA ILE A 370 7.44 -22.89 -13.59
C ILE A 370 8.38 -22.81 -12.38
N ALA A 371 8.04 -23.49 -11.31
CA ALA A 371 8.93 -23.70 -10.17
C ALA A 371 10.07 -24.66 -10.59
N VAL A 372 11.30 -24.22 -10.46
CA VAL A 372 12.50 -24.98 -10.85
C VAL A 372 13.15 -25.64 -9.65
N ASN A 373 13.09 -24.99 -8.49
CA ASN A 373 13.63 -25.49 -7.23
C ASN A 373 12.94 -24.78 -6.06
N GLN A 374 12.83 -25.47 -4.90
CA GLN A 374 12.18 -24.93 -3.72
C GLN A 374 12.81 -25.47 -2.43
N SER A 375 12.64 -24.73 -1.33
CA SER A 375 12.94 -25.17 0.03
C SER A 375 11.77 -24.84 0.94
N GLU A 376 11.48 -25.75 1.85
CA GLU A 376 10.34 -25.67 2.75
C GLU A 376 10.78 -25.55 4.21
N SER A 377 9.95 -24.93 5.03
CA SER A 377 10.04 -24.96 6.48
C SER A 377 9.46 -26.28 7.04
N SER A 378 9.66 -26.50 8.34
CA SER A 378 9.15 -27.70 9.03
C SER A 378 7.63 -27.91 8.93
N ASN A 379 6.87 -26.88 8.58
CA ASN A 379 5.41 -26.93 8.38
C ASN A 379 4.98 -27.04 6.90
N GLY A 380 5.90 -27.38 5.99
CA GLY A 380 5.63 -27.56 4.56
C GLY A 380 5.40 -26.27 3.77
N LYS A 381 5.71 -25.11 4.34
CA LYS A 381 5.63 -23.80 3.64
C LYS A 381 6.95 -23.42 3.02
N LEU A 382 6.89 -22.81 1.82
CA LEU A 382 8.06 -22.37 1.08
C LEU A 382 8.81 -21.24 1.81
N THR A 383 10.08 -21.44 2.04
CA THR A 383 11.02 -20.42 2.50
C THR A 383 11.87 -19.88 1.35
N TYR A 384 11.96 -20.65 0.29
CA TYR A 384 12.68 -20.33 -0.93
C TYR A 384 11.99 -20.97 -2.14
N LEU A 385 11.95 -20.23 -3.25
CA LEU A 385 11.45 -20.72 -4.53
C LEU A 385 12.34 -20.18 -5.67
N LYS A 386 12.71 -21.04 -6.63
CA LYS A 386 13.34 -20.64 -7.88
C LYS A 386 12.33 -20.85 -9.01
N VAL A 387 12.10 -19.82 -9.83
CA VAL A 387 11.11 -19.83 -10.90
C VAL A 387 11.72 -19.48 -12.24
N HIS A 388 11.14 -20.06 -13.30
CA HIS A 388 11.39 -19.70 -14.68
C HIS A 388 10.13 -19.08 -15.29
N GLU A 389 10.24 -17.83 -15.71
CA GLU A 389 9.18 -17.07 -16.38
C GLU A 389 9.31 -17.23 -17.91
N MET A 390 8.20 -17.60 -18.54
CA MET A 390 8.11 -17.77 -19.99
C MET A 390 7.19 -16.69 -20.57
N TYR A 391 7.70 -15.92 -21.51
CA TYR A 391 7.02 -14.82 -22.19
C TYR A 391 6.78 -15.12 -23.66
N GLN A 392 5.71 -14.52 -24.25
CA GLN A 392 5.48 -14.51 -25.69
C GLN A 392 6.54 -13.70 -26.41
#